data_bea812415dde84f251727d882d56d20c
#
_entry.id   bea812415dde84f251727d882d56d20c
#
_cell.length_a   1.000
_cell.length_b   1.000
_cell.length_c   1.000
_cell.angle_alpha   90.00
_cell.angle_beta   90.00
_cell.angle_gamma   90.00
#
_symmetry.space_group_name_H-M   'P 1'
#
loop_
_entity.id
_entity.type
_entity.pdbx_description
1 polymer ?
#
loop_
_entity_poly.entity_id
_entity_poly.type
_entity_poly.pdbx_seq_one_letter_code
_entity_poly.pdbx_strand_id
1 'polypeptide(L)'
;MIKILILTILFASVLSTSAFAVGGDVTWFSLKDGMAKAKAEKKPVIVDFFFGAGCPRCEKLEKFIYSDPKIAKKINDDFVPIFVDLSKPISKEEEDLGNKYDYKNDCLMLFLDYDMNILKDPAGKKMCFIDHIEPDIFIGYLDMMKAQVEK
;
A
#
# COMPACT_ATOMS: atom_id res chain seq x y z
N MET A 1 -35.55 46.73 -8.73
CA MET A 1 -34.90 45.61 -9.40
C MET A 1 -33.79 45.09 -8.47
N ILE A 2 -34.06 44.06 -7.68
CA ILE A 2 -33.14 43.50 -6.69
C ILE A 2 -32.41 42.34 -7.37
N LYS A 3 -31.08 42.46 -7.57
CA LYS A 3 -30.23 41.37 -8.06
C LYS A 3 -29.91 40.43 -6.89
N ILE A 4 -30.54 39.26 -6.92
CA ILE A 4 -30.20 38.16 -5.97
C ILE A 4 -28.90 37.53 -6.43
N LEU A 5 -27.85 37.74 -5.65
CA LEU A 5 -26.54 37.09 -5.83
C LEU A 5 -26.61 35.67 -5.20
N ILE A 6 -26.76 34.65 -6.03
CA ILE A 6 -26.72 33.25 -5.57
C ILE A 6 -25.26 32.88 -5.34
N LEU A 7 -24.85 32.86 -4.07
CA LEU A 7 -23.53 32.36 -3.61
C LEU A 7 -23.57 30.83 -3.56
N THR A 8 -23.08 30.19 -4.59
CA THR A 8 -22.88 28.73 -4.62
C THR A 8 -21.72 28.37 -3.72
N ILE A 9 -22.03 27.90 -2.50
CA ILE A 9 -21.04 27.32 -1.60
C ILE A 9 -20.71 25.91 -2.09
N LEU A 10 -19.52 25.76 -2.69
CA LEU A 10 -18.96 24.46 -3.06
C LEU A 10 -18.53 23.74 -1.76
N PHE A 11 -19.34 22.80 -1.30
CA PHE A 11 -19.03 21.97 -0.14
C PHE A 11 -17.98 20.92 -0.60
N ALA A 12 -16.71 21.24 -0.44
CA ALA A 12 -15.64 20.27 -0.60
C ALA A 12 -15.73 19.29 0.58
N SER A 13 -16.35 18.14 0.36
CA SER A 13 -16.33 17.02 1.31
C SER A 13 -14.89 16.49 1.40
N VAL A 14 -14.17 16.88 2.43
CA VAL A 14 -12.89 16.28 2.80
C VAL A 14 -13.18 14.87 3.33
N LEU A 15 -12.95 13.86 2.49
CA LEU A 15 -12.91 12.47 2.95
C LEU A 15 -11.73 12.34 3.91
N SER A 16 -12.01 12.30 5.21
CA SER A 16 -11.01 12.00 6.23
C SER A 16 -10.60 10.53 6.09
N THR A 17 -9.49 10.26 5.44
CA THR A 17 -8.88 8.92 5.39
C THR A 17 -8.15 8.69 6.71
N SER A 18 -8.51 7.62 7.41
CA SER A 18 -7.81 7.21 8.64
C SER A 18 -6.50 6.53 8.25
N ALA A 19 -5.40 7.21 8.49
CA ALA A 19 -4.05 6.65 8.38
C ALA A 19 -3.53 6.32 9.78
N PHE A 20 -2.76 5.25 9.91
CA PHE A 20 -2.10 4.87 11.16
C PHE A 20 -0.63 4.52 10.89
N ALA A 21 0.23 4.78 11.87
CA ALA A 21 1.64 4.42 11.79
C ALA A 21 1.83 3.03 12.43
N VAL A 22 2.41 2.11 11.69
CA VAL A 22 2.85 0.79 12.16
C VAL A 22 4.31 0.68 11.76
N GLY A 23 5.21 0.81 12.72
CA GLY A 23 6.67 0.75 12.50
C GLY A 23 7.20 1.73 11.46
N GLY A 24 8.24 2.49 11.79
CA GLY A 24 8.87 3.44 10.90
C GLY A 24 7.99 4.64 10.49
N ASP A 25 8.41 5.36 9.44
CA ASP A 25 7.75 6.58 8.95
C ASP A 25 6.72 6.33 7.83
N VAL A 26 6.36 5.07 7.54
CA VAL A 26 5.34 4.73 6.54
C VAL A 26 3.94 4.97 7.08
N THR A 27 3.14 5.73 6.33
CA THR A 27 1.75 6.05 6.68
C THR A 27 0.80 5.02 6.10
N TRP A 28 0.47 4.01 6.89
CA TRP A 28 -0.36 2.88 6.49
C TRP A 28 -1.86 3.18 6.49
N PHE A 29 -2.59 2.55 5.57
CA PHE A 29 -4.05 2.63 5.44
C PHE A 29 -4.70 1.27 5.67
N SER A 30 -5.98 1.28 6.05
CA SER A 30 -6.83 0.08 5.97
C SER A 30 -7.02 -0.33 4.50
N LEU A 31 -7.39 -1.58 4.24
CA LEU A 31 -7.68 -2.02 2.88
C LEU A 31 -8.74 -1.13 2.20
N LYS A 32 -9.83 -0.83 2.90
CA LYS A 32 -10.93 -0.02 2.38
C LYS A 32 -10.48 1.41 2.02
N ASP A 33 -9.81 2.08 2.95
CA ASP A 33 -9.38 3.47 2.76
C ASP A 33 -8.26 3.58 1.74
N GLY A 34 -7.31 2.63 1.79
CA GLY A 34 -6.20 2.54 0.84
C GLY A 34 -6.67 2.31 -0.59
N MET A 35 -7.62 1.39 -0.82
CA MET A 35 -8.20 1.16 -2.14
C MET A 35 -8.90 2.41 -2.69
N ALA A 36 -9.69 3.10 -1.85
CA ALA A 36 -10.37 4.32 -2.25
C ALA A 36 -9.37 5.43 -2.63
N LYS A 37 -8.31 5.59 -1.81
CA LYS A 37 -7.23 6.54 -2.05
C LYS A 37 -6.44 6.22 -3.32
N ALA A 38 -6.03 4.97 -3.50
CA ALA A 38 -5.28 4.53 -4.67
C ALA A 38 -6.02 4.82 -5.97
N LYS A 39 -7.33 4.53 -5.99
CA LYS A 39 -8.18 4.78 -7.14
C LYS A 39 -8.35 6.27 -7.44
N ALA A 40 -8.51 7.10 -6.40
CA ALA A 40 -8.64 8.56 -6.53
C ALA A 40 -7.36 9.21 -7.04
N GLU A 41 -6.19 8.76 -6.56
CA GLU A 41 -4.89 9.32 -6.88
C GLU A 41 -4.19 8.63 -8.06
N LYS A 42 -4.75 7.50 -8.55
CA LYS A 42 -4.17 6.63 -9.59
C LYS A 42 -2.74 6.17 -9.24
N LYS A 43 -2.50 5.90 -7.97
CA LYS A 43 -1.23 5.43 -7.46
C LYS A 43 -1.19 3.91 -7.32
N PRO A 44 -0.02 3.28 -7.54
CA PRO A 44 0.17 1.88 -7.21
C PRO A 44 0.04 1.63 -5.70
N VAL A 45 -0.25 0.40 -5.36
CA VAL A 45 -0.54 -0.03 -3.98
C VAL A 45 0.53 -1.02 -3.53
N ILE A 46 0.95 -0.88 -2.28
CA ILE A 46 1.69 -1.92 -1.55
C ILE A 46 0.75 -2.49 -0.50
N VAL A 47 0.52 -3.81 -0.51
CA VAL A 47 -0.20 -4.49 0.56
C VAL A 47 0.79 -5.33 1.35
N ASP A 48 0.92 -5.07 2.64
CA ASP A 48 1.72 -5.90 3.55
C ASP A 48 0.79 -6.70 4.48
N PHE A 49 0.93 -8.02 4.42
CA PHE A 49 0.25 -8.96 5.32
C PHE A 49 1.16 -9.28 6.49
N PHE A 50 0.88 -8.66 7.64
CA PHE A 50 1.68 -8.76 8.85
C PHE A 50 1.20 -9.90 9.75
N PHE A 51 2.09 -10.85 10.04
CA PHE A 51 1.74 -12.03 10.86
C PHE A 51 1.80 -11.81 12.38
N GLY A 52 2.18 -10.61 12.83
CA GLY A 52 2.30 -10.30 14.25
C GLY A 52 3.71 -10.45 14.79
N ALA A 53 3.82 -10.31 16.11
CA ALA A 53 5.09 -10.46 16.84
C ALA A 53 5.65 -11.88 16.68
N GLY A 54 6.98 -11.98 16.49
CA GLY A 54 7.65 -13.26 16.26
C GLY A 54 7.67 -13.73 14.80
N CYS A 55 7.26 -12.88 13.86
CA CYS A 55 7.47 -13.10 12.43
C CYS A 55 8.83 -12.51 12.02
N PRO A 56 9.90 -13.34 11.82
CA PRO A 56 11.25 -12.83 11.55
C PRO A 56 11.33 -11.96 10.29
N ARG A 57 10.50 -12.25 9.28
CA ARG A 57 10.41 -11.47 8.06
C ARG A 57 9.79 -10.11 8.31
N CYS A 58 8.69 -10.07 9.08
CA CYS A 58 8.01 -8.82 9.40
C CYS A 58 8.95 -7.87 10.18
N GLU A 59 9.68 -8.42 11.17
CA GLU A 59 10.65 -7.67 11.94
C GLU A 59 11.80 -7.12 11.08
N LYS A 60 12.27 -7.90 10.08
CA LYS A 60 13.29 -7.43 9.13
C LYS A 60 12.77 -6.32 8.23
N LEU A 61 11.56 -6.45 7.68
CA LEU A 61 10.95 -5.41 6.85
C LEU A 61 10.77 -4.11 7.66
N GLU A 62 10.24 -4.22 8.87
CA GLU A 62 10.07 -3.07 9.75
C GLU A 62 11.41 -2.39 10.05
N LYS A 63 12.41 -3.17 10.46
CA LYS A 63 13.72 -2.67 10.90
C LYS A 63 14.56 -2.09 9.76
N PHE A 64 14.59 -2.73 8.60
CA PHE A 64 15.56 -2.39 7.55
C PHE A 64 14.92 -1.69 6.34
N ILE A 65 13.61 -1.81 6.16
CA ILE A 65 12.90 -1.24 5.01
C ILE A 65 12.01 -0.08 5.46
N TYR A 66 11.03 -0.33 6.31
CA TYR A 66 10.06 0.70 6.68
C TYR A 66 10.60 1.78 7.59
N SER A 67 11.67 1.49 8.35
CA SER A 67 12.38 2.48 9.18
C SER A 67 13.46 3.25 8.42
N ASP A 68 13.74 2.93 7.15
CA ASP A 68 14.63 3.75 6.32
C ASP A 68 13.87 5.01 5.84
N PRO A 69 14.34 6.23 6.18
CA PRO A 69 13.61 7.46 5.85
C PRO A 69 13.45 7.69 4.35
N LYS A 70 14.38 7.22 3.52
CA LYS A 70 14.31 7.37 2.06
C LYS A 70 13.24 6.46 1.48
N ILE A 71 13.19 5.21 1.98
CA ILE A 71 12.20 4.22 1.56
C ILE A 71 10.82 4.64 2.04
N ALA A 72 10.67 5.00 3.32
CA ALA A 72 9.41 5.45 3.88
C ALA A 72 8.85 6.66 3.12
N LYS A 73 9.71 7.67 2.86
CA LYS A 73 9.32 8.82 2.04
C LYS A 73 8.86 8.39 0.65
N LYS A 74 9.61 7.52 -0.03
CA LYS A 74 9.27 7.06 -1.38
C LYS A 74 7.96 6.27 -1.40
N ILE A 75 7.73 5.41 -0.40
CA ILE A 75 6.46 4.69 -0.26
C ILE A 75 5.30 5.68 -0.09
N ASN A 76 5.43 6.65 0.82
CA ASN A 76 4.37 7.63 1.08
C ASN A 76 4.08 8.55 -0.12
N ASP A 77 5.11 8.93 -0.88
CA ASP A 77 4.97 9.83 -2.02
C ASP A 77 4.39 9.13 -3.25
N ASP A 78 4.86 7.93 -3.53
CA ASP A 78 4.66 7.26 -4.81
C ASP A 78 3.60 6.15 -4.76
N PHE A 79 3.27 5.64 -3.58
CA PHE A 79 2.36 4.51 -3.39
C PHE A 79 1.26 4.83 -2.39
N VAL A 80 0.28 3.93 -2.33
CA VAL A 80 -0.67 3.84 -1.22
C VAL A 80 -0.37 2.56 -0.45
N PRO A 81 0.28 2.65 0.74
CA PRO A 81 0.60 1.48 1.54
C PRO A 81 -0.63 1.02 2.34
N ILE A 82 -0.97 -0.26 2.23
CA ILE A 82 -2.07 -0.92 2.93
C ILE A 82 -1.49 -1.98 3.86
N PHE A 83 -1.93 -1.97 5.12
CA PHE A 83 -1.50 -2.90 6.14
C PHE A 83 -2.64 -3.82 6.56
N VAL A 84 -2.41 -5.13 6.49
CA VAL A 84 -3.34 -6.18 6.91
C VAL A 84 -2.74 -6.95 8.08
N ASP A 85 -3.28 -6.75 9.27
CA ASP A 85 -2.80 -7.38 10.51
C ASP A 85 -3.41 -8.77 10.69
N LEU A 86 -2.68 -9.80 10.28
CA LEU A 86 -3.10 -11.21 10.40
C LEU A 86 -3.02 -11.76 11.83
N SER A 87 -2.50 -10.99 12.80
CA SER A 87 -2.55 -11.37 14.22
C SER A 87 -3.94 -11.16 14.83
N LYS A 88 -4.84 -10.54 14.08
CA LYS A 88 -6.23 -10.25 14.44
C LYS A 88 -7.19 -10.85 13.41
N PRO A 89 -8.49 -10.95 13.74
CA PRO A 89 -9.50 -11.28 12.75
C PRO A 89 -9.49 -10.25 11.61
N ILE A 90 -9.36 -10.72 10.38
CA ILE A 90 -9.39 -9.91 9.18
C ILE A 90 -10.79 -9.89 8.55
N SER A 91 -11.09 -8.87 7.78
CA SER A 91 -12.33 -8.78 7.02
C SER A 91 -12.37 -9.81 5.89
N LYS A 92 -13.58 -10.08 5.37
CA LYS A 92 -13.75 -10.96 4.21
C LYS A 92 -13.02 -10.41 2.97
N GLU A 93 -13.03 -9.11 2.78
CA GLU A 93 -12.35 -8.42 1.67
C GLU A 93 -10.82 -8.59 1.74
N GLU A 94 -10.25 -8.53 2.94
CA GLU A 94 -8.82 -8.77 3.17
C GLU A 94 -8.46 -10.24 2.91
N GLU A 95 -9.30 -11.16 3.37
CA GLU A 95 -9.12 -12.59 3.11
C GLU A 95 -9.26 -12.93 1.62
N ASP A 96 -10.26 -12.39 0.94
CA ASP A 96 -10.50 -12.60 -0.49
C ASP A 96 -9.32 -12.06 -1.33
N LEU A 97 -8.79 -10.87 -0.97
CA LEU A 97 -7.61 -10.31 -1.62
C LEU A 97 -6.38 -11.20 -1.41
N GLY A 98 -6.14 -11.61 -0.19
CA GLY A 98 -5.01 -12.47 0.15
C GLY A 98 -5.10 -13.82 -0.59
N ASN A 99 -6.27 -14.45 -0.59
CA ASN A 99 -6.49 -15.73 -1.27
C ASN A 99 -6.36 -15.61 -2.80
N LYS A 100 -6.82 -14.49 -3.39
CA LYS A 100 -6.66 -14.21 -4.84
C LYS A 100 -5.20 -14.28 -5.27
N TYR A 101 -4.28 -13.88 -4.41
CA TYR A 101 -2.85 -13.81 -4.72
C TYR A 101 -1.99 -14.79 -3.94
N ASP A 102 -2.63 -15.78 -3.29
CA ASP A 102 -1.97 -16.88 -2.58
C ASP A 102 -0.98 -16.42 -1.48
N TYR A 103 -1.44 -15.44 -0.68
CA TYR A 103 -0.59 -14.79 0.33
C TYR A 103 -0.03 -15.77 1.38
N LYS A 104 -0.77 -16.83 1.71
CA LYS A 104 -0.38 -17.80 2.74
C LYS A 104 0.83 -18.65 2.35
N ASN A 105 0.98 -18.91 1.06
CA ASN A 105 2.01 -19.84 0.56
C ASN A 105 3.18 -19.13 -0.10
N ASP A 106 2.99 -17.91 -0.60
CA ASP A 106 3.94 -17.32 -1.53
C ASP A 106 4.34 -15.88 -1.19
N CYS A 107 3.36 -14.99 -0.93
CA CYS A 107 3.65 -13.57 -0.85
C CYS A 107 2.93 -12.86 0.29
N LEU A 108 3.69 -12.39 1.25
CA LEU A 108 3.16 -11.51 2.30
C LEU A 108 3.17 -10.04 1.93
N MET A 109 3.85 -9.67 0.83
CA MET A 109 3.84 -8.32 0.29
C MET A 109 3.40 -8.39 -1.17
N LEU A 110 2.39 -7.58 -1.54
CA LEU A 110 1.89 -7.48 -2.90
C LEU A 110 2.08 -6.07 -3.43
N PHE A 111 2.44 -5.98 -4.71
CA PHE A 111 2.40 -4.73 -5.47
C PHE A 111 1.24 -4.81 -6.46
N LEU A 112 0.33 -3.84 -6.37
CA LEU A 112 -0.89 -3.82 -7.17
C LEU A 112 -1.01 -2.46 -7.89
N ASP A 113 -1.75 -2.44 -9.01
CA ASP A 113 -2.21 -1.18 -9.58
C ASP A 113 -3.40 -0.60 -8.77
N TYR A 114 -3.87 0.57 -9.13
CA TYR A 114 -5.01 1.22 -8.46
C TYR A 114 -6.37 0.53 -8.71
N ASP A 115 -6.45 -0.42 -9.63
CA ASP A 115 -7.60 -1.30 -9.84
C ASP A 115 -7.40 -2.68 -9.17
N MET A 116 -6.37 -2.81 -8.30
CA MET A 116 -6.04 -4.00 -7.51
C MET A 116 -5.63 -5.22 -8.35
N ASN A 117 -5.04 -5.02 -9.51
CA ASN A 117 -4.39 -6.07 -10.28
C ASN A 117 -2.92 -6.19 -9.89
N ILE A 118 -2.41 -7.44 -9.87
CA ILE A 118 -1.02 -7.69 -9.48
C ILE A 118 -0.03 -7.09 -10.51
N LEU A 119 0.92 -6.34 -10.03
CA LEU A 119 2.07 -5.90 -10.81
C LEU A 119 3.12 -7.02 -10.83
N LYS A 120 3.77 -7.20 -11.97
CA LYS A 120 4.72 -8.28 -12.21
C LYS A 120 6.07 -7.72 -12.62
N ASP A 121 7.12 -8.48 -12.37
CA ASP A 121 8.45 -8.19 -12.87
C ASP A 121 8.53 -8.36 -14.39
N PRO A 122 9.65 -7.99 -15.03
CA PRO A 122 9.86 -8.18 -16.47
C PRO A 122 9.80 -9.65 -16.94
N ALA A 123 10.01 -10.60 -16.02
CA ALA A 123 9.87 -12.03 -16.30
C ALA A 123 8.42 -12.54 -16.15
N GLY A 124 7.47 -11.65 -15.82
CA GLY A 124 6.06 -11.97 -15.62
C GLY A 124 5.73 -12.61 -14.28
N LYS A 125 6.67 -12.58 -13.33
CA LYS A 125 6.48 -13.08 -11.97
C LYS A 125 5.94 -11.98 -11.06
N LYS A 126 5.06 -12.36 -10.11
CA LYS A 126 4.66 -11.44 -9.05
C LYS A 126 5.84 -11.18 -8.12
N MET A 127 5.98 -9.93 -7.69
CA MET A 127 7.03 -9.54 -6.77
C MET A 127 6.66 -9.99 -5.37
N CYS A 128 7.46 -10.88 -4.83
CA CYS A 128 7.32 -11.41 -3.47
C CYS A 128 8.65 -11.30 -2.76
N PHE A 129 8.64 -10.70 -1.60
CA PHE A 129 9.82 -10.61 -0.76
C PHE A 129 9.72 -11.61 0.38
N ILE A 130 10.42 -12.73 0.25
CA ILE A 130 10.40 -13.81 1.24
C ILE A 130 11.55 -13.68 2.22
N ASP A 131 12.70 -13.13 1.77
CA ASP A 131 13.95 -13.08 2.52
C ASP A 131 14.49 -11.66 2.73
N HIS A 132 15.74 -11.56 3.13
CA HIS A 132 16.44 -10.30 3.34
C HIS A 132 16.51 -9.49 2.04
N ILE A 133 16.08 -8.21 2.13
CA ILE A 133 16.13 -7.25 1.02
C ILE A 133 17.07 -6.12 1.42
N GLU A 134 18.06 -5.87 0.57
CA GLU A 134 18.88 -4.68 0.70
C GLU A 134 18.06 -3.42 0.33
N PRO A 135 18.17 -2.33 1.11
CA PRO A 135 17.41 -1.09 0.87
C PRO A 135 17.49 -0.57 -0.56
N ASP A 136 18.66 -0.55 -1.17
CA ASP A 136 18.85 -0.07 -2.53
C ASP A 136 18.15 -0.95 -3.58
N ILE A 137 18.12 -2.27 -3.35
CA ILE A 137 17.40 -3.21 -4.21
C ILE A 137 15.89 -2.95 -4.09
N PHE A 138 15.41 -2.70 -2.87
CA PHE A 138 13.98 -2.40 -2.65
C PHE A 138 13.56 -1.10 -3.33
N ILE A 139 14.39 -0.04 -3.28
CA ILE A 139 14.14 1.21 -4.02
C ILE A 139 14.01 0.93 -5.52
N GLY A 140 14.90 0.12 -6.09
CA GLY A 140 14.83 -0.27 -7.50
C GLY A 140 13.51 -0.99 -7.86
N TYR A 141 13.00 -1.82 -6.95
CA TYR A 141 11.69 -2.46 -7.13
C TYR A 141 10.55 -1.45 -7.07
N LEU A 142 10.58 -0.50 -6.14
CA LEU A 142 9.58 0.56 -6.06
C LEU A 142 9.52 1.36 -7.37
N ASP A 143 10.67 1.75 -7.91
CA ASP A 143 10.75 2.45 -9.20
C ASP A 143 10.14 1.63 -10.35
N MET A 144 10.48 0.35 -10.41
CA MET A 144 9.95 -0.57 -11.42
C MET A 144 8.43 -0.72 -11.34
N MET A 145 7.87 -0.85 -10.13
CA MET A 145 6.42 -1.00 -9.93
C MET A 145 5.68 0.29 -10.27
N LYS A 146 6.20 1.44 -9.84
CA LYS A 146 5.63 2.75 -10.16
C LYS A 146 5.55 2.98 -11.68
N ALA A 147 6.63 2.70 -12.39
CA ALA A 147 6.72 2.89 -13.84
C ALA A 147 5.69 2.06 -14.65
N GLN A 148 5.10 1.01 -14.07
CA GLN A 148 4.06 0.22 -14.74
C GLN A 148 2.69 0.89 -14.69
N VAL A 149 2.45 1.76 -13.71
CA VAL A 149 1.15 2.42 -13.48
C VAL A 149 1.10 3.80 -14.14
N GLU A 150 2.26 4.42 -14.38
CA GLU A 150 2.37 5.75 -15.02
C GLU A 150 2.29 5.72 -16.57
N LYS A 151 2.07 4.55 -17.17
CA LYS A 151 1.89 4.37 -18.62
C LYS A 151 0.44 4.59 -19.03
#